data_492f2f0f8aa5c2aa419ebe6778660712
#
_entry.id   492f2f0f8aa5c2aa419ebe6778660712
#
_cell.length_a   1.000
_cell.length_b   1.000
_cell.length_c   1.000
_cell.angle_alpha   90.00
_cell.angle_beta   90.00
_cell.angle_gamma   90.00
#
_symmetry.space_group_name_H-M   'P 1'
#
loop_
_entity.id
_entity.type
_entity.pdbx_description
1 polymer ?
#
loop_
_entity_poly.entity_id
_entity_poly.type
_entity_poly.pdbx_seq_one_letter_code
_entity_poly.pdbx_strand_id
1 'polypeptide(L)'
;GTQLFFQAEDGIRDRSPSRGSEMCIRDRHMIDCFIMLEGGNDSKYRILRGQKNRFGAVNELGVFAMTETGLKEVKNPSAIFLARTEEDTPGSIVMVLWEGTRPLLVEIQALVDGSQLGNPRRVAVGLEQNRLAMLLAVLHRHGGLYMADQDVFVNVVGGVKVTETSADLALLLAIVSSFQDKSLPKDLVVFGEIGLAGEIRPVPGGQERLQEAAKHGFTRAIVPKANAPKNKIAGLEVIGVSKIAQALEAI
;
A
#
# COMPACT_ATOMS: atom_id res chain seq x y z
N GLY A 1 23.96 18.88 18.69
CA GLY A 1 23.25 19.91 17.96
C GLY A 1 23.20 19.51 16.50
N THR A 2 22.03 19.09 16.04
CA THR A 2 21.78 18.72 14.64
C THR A 2 21.61 20.03 13.85
N GLN A 3 22.59 20.38 13.04
CA GLN A 3 22.44 21.49 12.09
C GLN A 3 21.67 21.00 10.87
N LEU A 4 20.48 21.54 10.67
CA LEU A 4 19.74 21.47 9.41
C LEU A 4 20.34 22.50 8.46
N PHE A 5 21.07 22.04 7.46
CA PHE A 5 21.49 22.90 6.36
C PHE A 5 20.38 22.96 5.31
N PHE A 6 19.71 24.11 5.20
CA PHE A 6 18.99 24.50 4.01
C PHE A 6 19.97 25.27 3.14
N GLN A 7 20.47 24.67 2.08
CA GLN A 7 21.18 25.38 1.05
C GLN A 7 20.22 25.63 -0.10
N ALA A 8 19.58 26.79 -0.04
CA ALA A 8 18.92 27.39 -1.19
C ALA A 8 19.94 28.33 -1.81
N GLU A 9 20.77 27.83 -2.74
CA GLU A 9 21.49 28.71 -3.68
C GLU A 9 22.00 27.93 -4.92
N ASP A 10 21.57 28.39 -6.06
CA ASP A 10 22.19 28.51 -7.39
C ASP A 10 23.17 27.44 -7.89
N GLY A 11 22.86 26.16 -7.78
CA GLY A 11 23.74 25.13 -8.32
C GLY A 11 23.04 23.93 -8.97
N ILE A 12 21.77 23.73 -8.74
CA ILE A 12 21.03 22.60 -9.31
C ILE A 12 19.86 23.12 -10.15
N ARG A 13 20.20 23.70 -11.30
CA ARG A 13 19.24 23.90 -12.40
C ARG A 13 19.17 22.60 -13.20
N ASP A 14 18.34 21.68 -12.77
CA ASP A 14 17.89 20.61 -13.66
C ASP A 14 16.81 21.19 -14.59
N ARG A 15 17.14 21.28 -15.86
CA ARG A 15 16.25 21.75 -16.94
C ARG A 15 15.37 20.64 -17.46
N SER A 16 14.96 19.70 -16.64
CA SER A 16 14.07 18.62 -17.04
C SER A 16 12.80 18.63 -16.20
N PRO A 17 11.64 19.07 -16.72
CA PRO A 17 10.39 19.09 -15.99
C PRO A 17 9.65 17.76 -16.11
N SER A 18 10.27 16.65 -15.76
CA SER A 18 9.56 15.39 -15.66
C SER A 18 10.47 14.27 -15.17
N ARG A 19 10.59 14.13 -13.88
CA ARG A 19 10.80 12.89 -13.13
C ARG A 19 11.23 13.26 -11.73
N GLY A 20 10.55 12.75 -10.72
CA GLY A 20 10.90 12.96 -9.33
C GLY A 20 12.41 12.73 -9.14
N SER A 21 13.05 13.66 -8.46
CA SER A 21 14.47 13.83 -8.31
C SER A 21 15.24 12.52 -8.14
N GLU A 22 15.72 11.95 -9.24
CA GLU A 22 16.90 11.09 -9.20
C GLU A 22 18.08 11.99 -8.88
N MET A 23 18.41 12.10 -7.61
CA MET A 23 19.63 12.74 -7.18
C MET A 23 20.79 12.07 -7.89
N CYS A 24 21.59 12.86 -8.61
CA CYS A 24 22.72 12.37 -9.40
C CYS A 24 23.57 11.39 -8.56
N ILE A 25 23.96 10.25 -9.11
CA ILE A 25 24.74 9.22 -8.40
C ILE A 25 25.99 9.81 -7.75
N ARG A 26 26.59 10.81 -8.38
CA ARG A 26 27.75 11.55 -7.87
C ARG A 26 27.43 12.31 -6.58
N ASP A 27 26.27 12.98 -6.49
CA ASP A 27 25.88 13.78 -5.33
C ASP A 27 25.53 12.87 -4.13
N ARG A 28 25.01 11.69 -4.40
CA ARG A 28 24.70 10.70 -3.38
C ARG A 28 25.95 10.21 -2.60
N HIS A 29 27.11 10.26 -3.21
CA HIS A 29 28.38 9.88 -2.55
C HIS A 29 28.96 10.97 -1.66
N MET A 30 28.63 12.24 -1.92
CA MET A 30 29.21 13.40 -1.23
C MET A 30 28.51 13.78 0.07
N ILE A 31 27.25 13.32 0.27
CA ILE A 31 26.47 13.64 1.46
C ILE A 31 26.42 12.48 2.44
N ASP A 32 26.37 12.76 3.72
CA ASP A 32 26.33 11.76 4.79
C ASP A 32 24.90 11.38 5.18
N CYS A 33 23.96 12.29 5.03
CA CYS A 33 22.54 12.05 5.32
C CYS A 33 21.67 12.71 4.24
N PHE A 34 20.68 11.97 3.75
CA PHE A 34 19.66 12.48 2.83
C PHE A 34 18.28 12.16 3.38
N ILE A 35 17.51 13.21 3.64
CA ILE A 35 16.14 13.11 4.13
C ILE A 35 15.24 13.78 3.08
N MET A 36 14.21 13.08 2.66
CA MET A 36 13.24 13.56 1.68
C MET A 36 11.91 13.87 2.39
N LEU A 37 11.35 15.04 2.11
CA LEU A 37 10.01 15.43 2.53
C LEU A 37 9.08 15.30 1.33
N GLU A 38 8.18 14.36 1.40
CA GLU A 38 7.20 14.06 0.34
C GLU A 38 5.82 14.60 0.73
N GLY A 39 5.05 15.07 -0.26
CA GLY A 39 3.66 15.47 -0.07
C GLY A 39 3.12 16.21 -1.30
N GLY A 40 1.92 15.86 -1.75
CA GLY A 40 1.23 16.57 -2.81
C GLY A 40 0.77 17.97 -2.38
N ASN A 41 0.56 18.88 -3.34
CA ASN A 41 0.09 20.24 -3.04
C ASN A 41 -1.26 20.24 -2.31
N ASP A 42 -2.11 19.24 -2.54
CA ASP A 42 -3.45 19.10 -1.95
C ASP A 42 -3.49 18.16 -0.74
N SER A 43 -2.36 17.56 -0.35
CA SER A 43 -2.31 16.65 0.79
C SER A 43 -2.13 17.40 2.10
N LYS A 44 -2.99 17.11 3.08
CA LYS A 44 -2.84 17.60 4.47
C LYS A 44 -1.63 17.00 5.19
N TYR A 45 -1.04 15.95 4.65
CA TYR A 45 0.04 15.21 5.27
C TYR A 45 1.35 15.36 4.51
N ARG A 46 2.44 15.28 5.26
CA ARG A 46 3.81 15.24 4.75
C ARG A 46 4.51 14.02 5.30
N ILE A 47 5.21 13.32 4.43
CA ILE A 47 5.98 12.13 4.78
C ILE A 47 7.45 12.50 4.74
N LEU A 48 8.13 12.36 5.86
CA LEU A 48 9.56 12.55 5.97
C LEU A 48 10.24 11.17 5.90
N ARG A 49 11.12 10.99 4.93
CA ARG A 49 11.79 9.70 4.67
C ARG A 49 13.30 9.86 4.71
N GLY A 50 13.98 9.07 5.53
CA GLY A 50 15.43 8.94 5.49
C GLY A 50 15.86 8.01 4.37
N GLN A 51 16.53 8.54 3.32
CA GLN A 51 17.00 7.72 2.19
C GLN A 51 18.47 7.34 2.29
N LYS A 52 19.26 8.13 2.99
CA LYS A 52 20.67 7.84 3.30
C LYS A 52 21.01 8.37 4.68
N ASN A 53 21.69 7.54 5.46
CA ASN A 53 22.22 7.93 6.77
C ASN A 53 23.46 7.10 7.08
N ARG A 54 24.62 7.73 7.13
CA ARG A 54 25.88 7.08 7.51
C ARG A 54 26.00 6.82 9.01
N PHE A 55 25.17 7.49 9.82
CA PHE A 55 25.29 7.49 11.27
C PHE A 55 24.20 6.70 11.98
N GLY A 56 23.27 6.08 11.22
CA GLY A 56 22.15 5.36 11.80
C GLY A 56 21.27 4.65 10.77
N ALA A 57 20.08 4.26 11.19
CA ALA A 57 19.13 3.57 10.33
C ALA A 57 18.70 4.44 9.13
N VAL A 58 18.46 3.77 8.02
CA VAL A 58 17.85 4.35 6.81
C VAL A 58 16.42 3.83 6.68
N ASN A 59 15.63 4.49 5.84
CA ASN A 59 14.22 4.14 5.60
C ASN A 59 13.29 4.32 6.81
N GLU A 60 13.68 5.13 7.78
CA GLU A 60 12.75 5.60 8.79
C GLU A 60 11.76 6.60 8.20
N LEU A 61 10.50 6.49 8.64
CA LEU A 61 9.39 7.27 8.15
C LEU A 61 8.78 8.09 9.28
N GLY A 62 8.68 9.40 9.07
CA GLY A 62 7.89 10.31 9.91
C GLY A 62 6.68 10.84 9.15
N VAL A 63 5.49 10.77 9.73
CA VAL A 63 4.29 11.34 9.15
C VAL A 63 3.89 12.58 9.94
N PHE A 64 3.67 13.68 9.23
CA PHE A 64 3.32 14.99 9.80
C PHE A 64 2.05 15.51 9.15
N ALA A 65 1.17 16.11 9.95
CA ALA A 65 0.03 16.87 9.48
C ALA A 65 0.42 18.34 9.29
N MET A 66 -0.01 18.94 8.18
CA MET A 66 0.07 20.39 7.97
C MET A 66 -1.01 21.07 8.78
N THR A 67 -0.62 21.97 9.68
CA THR A 67 -1.53 22.79 10.48
C THR A 67 -1.24 24.26 10.24
N GLU A 68 -2.12 25.16 10.69
CA GLU A 68 -1.90 26.60 10.63
C GLU A 68 -0.62 27.04 11.36
N THR A 69 -0.18 26.26 12.34
CA THR A 69 1.03 26.51 13.13
C THR A 69 2.26 25.75 12.63
N GLY A 70 2.16 25.03 11.49
CA GLY A 70 3.26 24.26 10.89
C GLY A 70 3.04 22.74 10.94
N LEU A 71 4.12 21.99 10.86
CA LEU A 71 4.11 20.53 10.86
C LEU A 71 3.90 19.96 12.27
N LYS A 72 2.87 19.13 12.44
CA LYS A 72 2.61 18.39 13.68
C LYS A 72 2.80 16.90 13.46
N GLU A 73 3.61 16.25 14.29
CA GLU A 73 3.83 14.80 14.24
C GLU A 73 2.52 14.04 14.41
N VAL A 74 2.32 13.04 13.56
CA VAL A 74 1.22 12.08 13.65
C VAL A 74 1.72 10.81 14.31
N LYS A 75 1.35 10.60 15.57
CA LYS A 75 1.78 9.45 16.38
C LYS A 75 1.25 8.12 15.86
N ASN A 76 0.07 8.13 15.24
CA ASN A 76 -0.57 6.94 14.67
C ASN A 76 -0.87 7.16 13.17
N PRO A 77 0.11 6.92 12.28
CA PRO A 77 -0.08 7.11 10.83
C PRO A 77 -1.19 6.22 10.25
N SER A 78 -1.35 5.00 10.75
CA SER A 78 -2.38 4.08 10.26
C SER A 78 -3.79 4.66 10.39
N ALA A 79 -4.07 5.44 11.42
CA ALA A 79 -5.37 6.10 11.59
C ALA A 79 -5.71 7.11 10.49
N ILE A 80 -4.70 7.63 9.79
CA ILE A 80 -4.86 8.58 8.69
C ILE A 80 -5.22 7.87 7.39
N PHE A 81 -4.61 6.71 7.15
CA PHE A 81 -4.73 5.95 5.92
C PHE A 81 -5.90 4.95 5.94
N LEU A 82 -6.66 4.95 7.04
CA LEU A 82 -7.89 4.19 7.19
C LEU A 82 -9.08 5.16 7.10
N ALA A 83 -9.66 5.30 5.92
CA ALA A 83 -10.91 6.03 5.75
C ALA A 83 -12.07 5.11 6.17
N ARG A 84 -12.24 4.89 7.48
CA ARG A 84 -13.37 4.10 7.98
C ARG A 84 -14.65 4.88 7.77
N THR A 85 -15.35 4.59 6.68
CA THR A 85 -16.76 4.94 6.53
C THR A 85 -17.61 4.03 7.41
N GLU A 86 -18.69 4.56 7.99
CA GLU A 86 -19.61 3.75 8.81
C GLU A 86 -20.37 2.71 7.99
N GLU A 87 -20.52 2.95 6.68
CA GLU A 87 -21.22 2.06 5.75
C GLU A 87 -20.28 0.98 5.18
N ASP A 88 -20.84 -0.22 4.99
CA ASP A 88 -20.16 -1.32 4.32
C ASP A 88 -20.14 -1.05 2.82
N THR A 89 -18.97 -0.74 2.28
CA THR A 89 -18.79 -0.38 0.88
C THR A 89 -18.05 -1.50 0.14
N PRO A 90 -18.62 -2.07 -0.95
CA PRO A 90 -17.89 -3.00 -1.79
C PRO A 90 -16.63 -2.37 -2.37
N GLY A 91 -15.60 -3.18 -2.54
CA GLY A 91 -14.34 -2.74 -3.14
C GLY A 91 -13.34 -2.11 -2.17
N SER A 92 -13.64 -2.01 -0.88
CA SER A 92 -12.71 -1.50 0.13
C SER A 92 -12.10 -2.62 0.96
N ILE A 93 -10.78 -2.57 1.18
CA ILE A 93 -10.05 -3.52 2.01
C ILE A 93 -8.84 -2.85 2.66
N VAL A 94 -8.47 -3.31 3.85
CA VAL A 94 -7.26 -2.86 4.53
C VAL A 94 -6.13 -3.86 4.31
N MET A 95 -4.97 -3.35 3.94
CA MET A 95 -3.72 -4.10 3.86
C MET A 95 -2.71 -3.62 4.89
N VAL A 96 -1.72 -4.47 5.19
CA VAL A 96 -0.53 -4.07 5.91
C VAL A 96 0.64 -4.04 4.94
N LEU A 97 1.15 -2.85 4.65
CA LEU A 97 2.38 -2.66 3.90
C LEU A 97 3.57 -2.50 4.85
N TRP A 98 4.77 -2.74 4.34
CA TRP A 98 6.00 -2.45 5.06
C TRP A 98 6.60 -1.14 4.56
N GLU A 99 6.62 -0.14 5.41
CA GLU A 99 7.14 1.17 5.03
C GLU A 99 8.30 1.56 5.95
N GLY A 100 9.50 1.65 5.35
CA GLY A 100 10.71 1.89 6.10
C GLY A 100 11.04 0.74 7.06
N THR A 101 10.95 0.99 8.36
CA THR A 101 11.29 0.02 9.40
C THR A 101 10.06 -0.57 10.11
N ARG A 102 8.84 -0.21 9.70
CA ARG A 102 7.63 -0.62 10.39
C ARG A 102 6.46 -0.96 9.45
N PRO A 103 5.55 -1.83 9.90
CA PRO A 103 4.28 -2.06 9.20
C PRO A 103 3.37 -0.83 9.31
N LEU A 104 2.60 -0.59 8.25
CA LEU A 104 1.63 0.49 8.14
C LEU A 104 0.33 -0.07 7.55
N LEU A 105 -0.80 0.24 8.18
CA LEU A 105 -2.12 -0.12 7.67
C LEU A 105 -2.58 0.94 6.67
N VAL A 106 -3.00 0.46 5.50
CA VAL A 106 -3.47 1.32 4.41
C VAL A 106 -4.71 0.71 3.77
N GLU A 107 -5.67 1.55 3.45
CA GLU A 107 -6.87 1.12 2.74
C GLU A 107 -6.63 1.17 1.23
N ILE A 108 -7.05 0.10 0.55
CA ILE A 108 -7.14 0.02 -0.91
C ILE A 108 -8.62 0.03 -1.29
N GLN A 109 -8.95 0.86 -2.25
CA GLN A 109 -10.29 0.94 -2.83
C GLN A 109 -10.24 0.56 -4.30
N ALA A 110 -11.17 -0.27 -4.72
CA ALA A 110 -11.37 -0.67 -6.10
C ALA A 110 -12.79 -0.37 -6.55
N LEU A 111 -12.95 0.12 -7.77
CA LEU A 111 -14.23 0.28 -8.45
C LEU A 111 -14.17 -0.48 -9.77
N VAL A 112 -15.11 -1.40 -9.95
CA VAL A 112 -15.30 -2.16 -11.18
C VAL A 112 -16.68 -1.84 -11.73
N ASP A 113 -16.74 -1.42 -13.00
CA ASP A 113 -18.00 -1.08 -13.67
C ASP A 113 -17.95 -1.52 -15.13
N GLY A 114 -19.11 -1.78 -15.72
CA GLY A 114 -19.22 -2.16 -17.14
C GLY A 114 -18.68 -1.05 -18.06
N SER A 115 -17.76 -1.41 -18.97
CA SER A 115 -17.20 -0.44 -19.91
C SER A 115 -18.25 -0.06 -20.97
N GLN A 116 -18.64 1.22 -20.99
CA GLN A 116 -19.65 1.73 -21.92
C GLN A 116 -19.07 2.10 -23.30
N LEU A 117 -17.75 2.26 -23.41
CA LEU A 117 -17.08 2.76 -24.60
C LEU A 117 -16.41 1.67 -25.44
N GLY A 118 -16.58 0.38 -25.10
CA GLY A 118 -15.97 -0.74 -25.81
C GLY A 118 -14.44 -0.84 -25.67
N ASN A 119 -13.82 0.06 -24.91
CA ASN A 119 -12.39 0.09 -24.65
C ASN A 119 -12.15 0.23 -23.12
N PRO A 120 -12.07 -0.88 -22.40
CA PRO A 120 -12.01 -0.91 -20.96
C PRO A 120 -10.81 -0.17 -20.39
N ARG A 121 -11.06 0.69 -19.41
CA ARG A 121 -10.03 1.50 -18.74
C ARG A 121 -9.42 0.74 -17.56
N ARG A 122 -8.13 0.88 -17.38
CA ARG A 122 -7.38 0.34 -16.25
C ARG A 122 -6.62 1.50 -15.63
N VAL A 123 -7.01 1.92 -14.43
CA VAL A 123 -6.43 3.08 -13.75
C VAL A 123 -5.99 2.66 -12.35
N ALA A 124 -4.74 2.91 -12.03
CA ALA A 124 -4.19 2.67 -10.70
C ALA A 124 -3.58 3.96 -10.14
N VAL A 125 -4.05 4.38 -8.98
CA VAL A 125 -3.52 5.52 -8.23
C VAL A 125 -2.83 4.98 -6.97
N GLY A 126 -1.56 5.32 -6.79
CA GLY A 126 -0.75 4.82 -5.69
C GLY A 126 -0.16 3.41 -5.90
N LEU A 127 -0.43 2.77 -7.04
CA LEU A 127 0.07 1.45 -7.43
C LEU A 127 0.62 1.49 -8.86
N GLU A 128 1.47 0.53 -9.21
CA GLU A 128 1.97 0.39 -10.56
C GLU A 128 0.89 -0.18 -11.50
N GLN A 129 0.64 0.50 -12.62
CA GLN A 129 -0.42 0.11 -13.56
C GLN A 129 -0.16 -1.25 -14.24
N ASN A 130 1.10 -1.57 -14.53
CA ASN A 130 1.45 -2.87 -15.10
C ASN A 130 1.14 -4.02 -14.12
N ARG A 131 1.30 -3.78 -12.82
CA ARG A 131 0.95 -4.76 -11.79
C ARG A 131 -0.54 -5.04 -11.77
N LEU A 132 -1.37 -4.02 -11.87
CA LEU A 132 -2.83 -4.18 -12.00
C LEU A 132 -3.19 -5.05 -13.21
N ALA A 133 -2.59 -4.78 -14.38
CA ALA A 133 -2.87 -5.55 -15.59
C ALA A 133 -2.49 -7.04 -15.44
N MET A 134 -1.35 -7.35 -14.82
CA MET A 134 -0.94 -8.72 -14.52
C MET A 134 -1.92 -9.43 -13.57
N LEU A 135 -2.33 -8.77 -12.48
CA LEU A 135 -3.26 -9.35 -11.52
C LEU A 135 -4.64 -9.64 -12.13
N LEU A 136 -5.13 -8.78 -13.02
CA LEU A 136 -6.38 -9.05 -13.76
C LEU A 136 -6.27 -10.27 -14.67
N ALA A 137 -5.13 -10.46 -15.33
CA ALA A 137 -4.87 -11.65 -16.14
C ALA A 137 -4.82 -12.93 -15.28
N VAL A 138 -4.18 -12.85 -14.11
CA VAL A 138 -4.11 -13.96 -13.15
C VAL A 138 -5.51 -14.27 -12.58
N LEU A 139 -6.29 -13.25 -12.25
CA LEU A 139 -7.66 -13.41 -11.75
C LEU A 139 -8.55 -14.09 -12.80
N HIS A 140 -8.45 -13.69 -14.07
CA HIS A 140 -9.15 -14.36 -15.15
C HIS A 140 -8.75 -15.83 -15.27
N ARG A 141 -7.45 -16.11 -15.34
CA ARG A 141 -6.94 -17.47 -15.58
C ARG A 141 -7.14 -18.43 -14.43
N HIS A 142 -6.95 -17.96 -13.20
CA HIS A 142 -6.91 -18.80 -11.98
C HIS A 142 -8.06 -18.54 -11.00
N GLY A 143 -8.71 -17.39 -11.08
CA GLY A 143 -9.89 -17.04 -10.30
C GLY A 143 -11.20 -17.29 -11.05
N GLY A 144 -11.15 -17.54 -12.37
CA GLY A 144 -12.34 -17.76 -13.19
C GLY A 144 -13.21 -16.53 -13.41
N LEU A 145 -12.71 -15.32 -13.09
CA LEU A 145 -13.46 -14.08 -13.23
C LEU A 145 -13.00 -13.31 -14.47
N TYR A 146 -13.93 -13.11 -15.40
CA TYR A 146 -13.67 -12.39 -16.66
C TYR A 146 -13.98 -10.91 -16.49
N MET A 147 -12.98 -10.07 -16.72
CA MET A 147 -13.09 -8.61 -16.55
C MET A 147 -12.60 -7.84 -17.79
N ALA A 148 -12.58 -8.49 -18.96
CA ALA A 148 -12.06 -7.83 -20.17
C ALA A 148 -12.98 -6.71 -20.67
N ASP A 149 -14.26 -6.74 -20.33
CA ASP A 149 -15.30 -5.75 -20.65
C ASP A 149 -15.59 -4.77 -19.48
N GLN A 150 -14.81 -4.84 -18.42
CA GLN A 150 -15.02 -4.00 -17.23
C GLN A 150 -13.96 -2.88 -17.15
N ASP A 151 -14.39 -1.68 -16.82
CA ASP A 151 -13.52 -0.62 -16.33
C ASP A 151 -13.06 -0.96 -14.90
N VAL A 152 -11.77 -0.83 -14.61
CA VAL A 152 -11.22 -1.09 -13.27
C VAL A 152 -10.40 0.10 -12.81
N PHE A 153 -10.83 0.69 -11.71
CA PHE A 153 -10.14 1.79 -11.05
C PHE A 153 -9.69 1.33 -9.66
N VAL A 154 -8.45 1.63 -9.32
CA VAL A 154 -7.89 1.32 -8.00
C VAL A 154 -7.25 2.56 -7.42
N ASN A 155 -7.45 2.78 -6.14
CA ASN A 155 -6.90 3.90 -5.40
C ASN A 155 -6.34 3.43 -4.04
N VAL A 156 -5.12 3.86 -3.73
CA VAL A 156 -4.55 3.73 -2.39
C VAL A 156 -4.89 4.98 -1.60
N VAL A 157 -5.60 4.81 -0.49
CA VAL A 157 -6.05 5.93 0.33
C VAL A 157 -4.87 6.66 0.97
N GLY A 158 -4.98 7.99 1.08
CA GLY A 158 -3.95 8.83 1.71
C GLY A 158 -2.77 9.20 0.84
N GLY A 159 -2.78 8.84 -0.46
CA GLY A 159 -1.72 9.21 -1.41
C GLY A 159 -0.40 8.47 -1.19
N VAL A 160 -0.42 7.36 -0.47
CA VAL A 160 0.75 6.48 -0.29
C VAL A 160 1.04 5.75 -1.58
N LYS A 161 2.31 5.67 -1.96
CA LYS A 161 2.75 4.83 -3.08
C LYS A 161 3.14 3.45 -2.56
N VAL A 162 2.42 2.43 -3.01
CA VAL A 162 2.70 1.04 -2.70
C VAL A 162 3.55 0.44 -3.80
N THR A 163 4.78 0.10 -3.49
CA THR A 163 5.74 -0.49 -4.43
C THR A 163 6.02 -1.97 -4.14
N GLU A 164 5.63 -2.45 -2.98
CA GLU A 164 5.84 -3.84 -2.59
C GLU A 164 4.72 -4.77 -3.09
N THR A 165 5.08 -6.00 -3.40
CA THR A 165 4.16 -7.03 -3.93
C THR A 165 3.18 -7.57 -2.88
N SER A 166 3.38 -7.25 -1.60
CA SER A 166 2.47 -7.65 -0.52
C SER A 166 1.04 -7.13 -0.66
N ALA A 167 0.84 -6.10 -1.49
CA ALA A 167 -0.47 -5.52 -1.80
C ALA A 167 -1.32 -6.37 -2.76
N ASP A 168 -0.72 -7.31 -3.48
CA ASP A 168 -1.40 -8.01 -4.58
C ASP A 168 -2.69 -8.71 -4.14
N LEU A 169 -2.62 -9.45 -3.03
CA LEU A 169 -3.77 -10.21 -2.54
C LEU A 169 -4.89 -9.27 -2.11
N ALA A 170 -4.57 -8.19 -1.41
CA ALA A 170 -5.55 -7.19 -1.00
C ALA A 170 -6.18 -6.50 -2.21
N LEU A 171 -5.38 -6.10 -3.19
CA LEU A 171 -5.83 -5.50 -4.42
C LEU A 171 -6.80 -6.42 -5.19
N LEU A 172 -6.43 -7.69 -5.32
CA LEU A 172 -7.26 -8.68 -6.01
C LEU A 172 -8.59 -8.88 -5.30
N LEU A 173 -8.61 -9.00 -3.97
CA LEU A 173 -9.85 -9.16 -3.21
C LEU A 173 -10.72 -7.90 -3.23
N ALA A 174 -10.13 -6.69 -3.23
CA ALA A 174 -10.88 -5.44 -3.41
C ALA A 174 -11.58 -5.40 -4.78
N ILE A 175 -10.88 -5.78 -5.85
CA ILE A 175 -11.45 -5.85 -7.21
C ILE A 175 -12.61 -6.85 -7.26
N VAL A 176 -12.45 -8.03 -6.68
CA VAL A 176 -13.50 -9.07 -6.66
C VAL A 176 -14.71 -8.60 -5.85
N SER A 177 -14.48 -7.98 -4.69
CA SER A 177 -15.53 -7.39 -3.85
C SER A 177 -16.35 -6.36 -4.63
N SER A 178 -15.70 -5.44 -5.33
CA SER A 178 -16.39 -4.45 -6.17
C SER A 178 -17.12 -5.08 -7.34
N PHE A 179 -16.50 -6.05 -8.02
CA PHE A 179 -17.12 -6.74 -9.17
C PHE A 179 -18.38 -7.53 -8.80
N GLN A 180 -18.38 -8.14 -7.61
CA GLN A 180 -19.51 -8.91 -7.09
C GLN A 180 -20.52 -8.07 -6.31
N ASP A 181 -20.29 -6.77 -6.15
CA ASP A 181 -21.08 -5.87 -5.31
C ASP A 181 -21.28 -6.42 -3.88
N LYS A 182 -20.23 -7.03 -3.31
CA LYS A 182 -20.23 -7.65 -1.99
C LYS A 182 -19.18 -7.03 -1.10
N SER A 183 -19.60 -6.37 -0.02
CA SER A 183 -18.69 -5.75 0.93
C SER A 183 -17.88 -6.79 1.71
N LEU A 184 -16.62 -6.43 2.00
CA LEU A 184 -15.74 -7.24 2.84
C LEU A 184 -15.87 -6.81 4.30
N PRO A 185 -15.60 -7.72 5.27
CA PRO A 185 -15.63 -7.38 6.69
C PRO A 185 -14.66 -6.24 7.02
N LYS A 186 -15.12 -5.24 7.75
CA LYS A 186 -14.32 -4.07 8.16
C LYS A 186 -13.14 -4.41 9.09
N ASP A 187 -13.25 -5.51 9.78
CA ASP A 187 -12.24 -6.05 10.68
C ASP A 187 -11.25 -6.99 10.00
N LEU A 188 -11.33 -7.09 8.66
CA LEU A 188 -10.45 -7.90 7.83
C LEU A 188 -9.23 -7.11 7.38
N VAL A 189 -8.06 -7.70 7.53
CA VAL A 189 -6.80 -7.23 6.96
C VAL A 189 -6.23 -8.29 6.02
N VAL A 190 -5.61 -7.85 4.94
CA VAL A 190 -5.07 -8.78 3.92
C VAL A 190 -3.68 -8.35 3.49
N PHE A 191 -2.79 -9.31 3.29
CA PHE A 191 -1.52 -9.10 2.59
C PHE A 191 -1.03 -10.40 1.96
N GLY A 192 -0.23 -10.29 0.91
CA GLY A 192 0.38 -11.43 0.22
C GLY A 192 0.74 -11.10 -1.21
N GLU A 193 1.80 -11.72 -1.71
CA GLU A 193 2.20 -11.62 -3.12
C GLU A 193 1.46 -12.67 -3.95
N ILE A 194 1.08 -12.33 -5.18
CA ILE A 194 0.46 -13.25 -6.13
C ILE A 194 1.42 -13.52 -7.28
N GLY A 195 1.72 -14.79 -7.49
CA GLY A 195 2.47 -15.25 -8.65
C GLY A 195 1.60 -15.50 -9.88
N LEU A 196 2.24 -15.56 -11.05
CA LEU A 196 1.54 -15.71 -12.34
C LEU A 196 0.84 -17.06 -12.52
N ALA A 197 1.20 -18.08 -11.72
CA ALA A 197 0.52 -19.38 -11.70
C ALA A 197 -0.63 -19.44 -10.69
N GLY A 198 -1.05 -18.29 -10.12
CA GLY A 198 -2.15 -18.18 -9.15
C GLY A 198 -1.79 -18.62 -7.73
N GLU A 199 -0.50 -18.84 -7.47
CA GLU A 199 0.01 -19.13 -6.15
C GLU A 199 0.10 -17.87 -5.29
N ILE A 200 -0.13 -18.01 -4.00
CA ILE A 200 0.03 -16.94 -3.02
C ILE A 200 1.35 -17.16 -2.28
N ARG A 201 2.25 -16.19 -2.41
CA ARG A 201 3.62 -16.24 -1.91
C ARG A 201 3.77 -15.47 -0.60
N PRO A 202 4.65 -15.95 0.30
CA PRO A 202 4.94 -15.26 1.54
C PRO A 202 5.63 -13.91 1.27
N VAL A 203 5.41 -12.99 2.21
CA VAL A 203 6.03 -11.68 2.22
C VAL A 203 6.87 -11.49 3.49
N PRO A 204 7.89 -10.61 3.47
CA PRO A 204 8.69 -10.31 4.65
C PRO A 204 7.84 -9.70 5.78
N GLY A 205 8.25 -9.94 7.04
CA GLY A 205 7.62 -9.30 8.20
C GLY A 205 6.19 -9.75 8.49
N GLY A 206 5.81 -10.98 8.13
CA GLY A 206 4.43 -11.45 8.29
C GLY A 206 3.92 -11.40 9.72
N GLN A 207 4.76 -11.71 10.71
CA GLN A 207 4.38 -11.67 12.12
C GLN A 207 4.15 -10.24 12.63
N GLU A 208 5.05 -9.35 12.27
CA GLU A 208 4.99 -7.93 12.64
C GLU A 208 3.76 -7.26 12.00
N ARG A 209 3.45 -7.61 10.75
CA ARG A 209 2.23 -7.14 10.06
C ARG A 209 0.97 -7.58 10.80
N LEU A 210 0.89 -8.84 11.22
CA LEU A 210 -0.25 -9.37 11.98
C LEU A 210 -0.36 -8.73 13.37
N GLN A 211 0.76 -8.52 14.06
CA GLN A 211 0.78 -7.84 15.35
C GLN A 211 0.30 -6.39 15.23
N GLU A 212 0.71 -5.69 14.18
CA GLU A 212 0.25 -4.32 13.94
C GLU A 212 -1.25 -4.29 13.65
N ALA A 213 -1.77 -5.21 12.83
CA ALA A 213 -3.21 -5.33 12.58
C ALA A 213 -4.00 -5.56 13.89
N ALA A 214 -3.54 -6.49 14.73
CA ALA A 214 -4.18 -6.78 16.02
C ALA A 214 -4.19 -5.55 16.96
N LYS A 215 -3.10 -4.77 17.03
CA LYS A 215 -3.03 -3.51 17.80
C LYS A 215 -4.08 -2.49 17.36
N HIS A 216 -4.43 -2.48 16.08
CA HIS A 216 -5.42 -1.58 15.50
C HIS A 216 -6.85 -2.13 15.53
N GLY A 217 -7.08 -3.27 16.20
CA GLY A 217 -8.39 -3.85 16.43
C GLY A 217 -8.95 -4.65 15.26
N PHE A 218 -8.11 -5.09 14.32
CA PHE A 218 -8.52 -6.06 13.31
C PHE A 218 -8.62 -7.43 13.95
N THR A 219 -9.69 -8.16 13.61
CA THR A 219 -9.98 -9.47 14.20
C THR A 219 -9.83 -10.63 13.22
N ARG A 220 -9.70 -10.33 11.92
CA ARG A 220 -9.50 -11.30 10.85
C ARG A 220 -8.33 -10.92 9.96
N ALA A 221 -7.61 -11.94 9.48
CA ALA A 221 -6.54 -11.75 8.50
C ALA A 221 -6.53 -12.86 7.46
N ILE A 222 -6.44 -12.52 6.16
CA ILE A 222 -6.16 -13.46 5.07
C ILE A 222 -4.74 -13.22 4.60
N VAL A 223 -3.88 -14.23 4.75
CA VAL A 223 -2.44 -14.10 4.51
C VAL A 223 -1.88 -15.35 3.82
N PRO A 224 -0.69 -15.27 3.21
CA PRO A 224 -0.03 -16.48 2.71
C PRO A 224 0.12 -17.53 3.81
N LYS A 225 -0.12 -18.78 3.49
CA LYS A 225 -0.02 -19.91 4.46
C LYS A 225 1.33 -19.94 5.19
N ALA A 226 2.40 -19.60 4.49
CA ALA A 226 3.74 -19.55 5.08
C ALA A 226 3.94 -18.36 6.04
N ASN A 227 3.10 -17.31 5.97
CA ASN A 227 3.08 -16.20 6.94
C ASN A 227 2.12 -16.42 8.10
N ALA A 228 1.30 -17.47 8.06
CA ALA A 228 0.41 -17.79 9.17
C ALA A 228 1.22 -18.07 10.44
N PRO A 229 0.82 -17.52 11.60
CA PRO A 229 1.59 -17.63 12.81
C PRO A 229 1.55 -19.06 13.37
N LYS A 230 2.67 -19.55 13.92
CA LYS A 230 2.71 -20.83 14.61
C LYS A 230 1.89 -20.81 15.91
N ASN A 231 1.92 -19.69 16.60
CA ASN A 231 1.15 -19.46 17.83
C ASN A 231 0.00 -18.48 17.52
N LYS A 232 -1.17 -18.74 18.08
CA LYS A 232 -2.33 -17.86 17.92
C LYS A 232 -2.02 -16.46 18.45
N ILE A 233 -2.39 -15.44 17.66
CA ILE A 233 -2.37 -14.05 18.09
C ILE A 233 -3.72 -13.78 18.78
N ALA A 234 -3.69 -13.27 20.00
CA ALA A 234 -4.91 -13.02 20.77
C ALA A 234 -5.81 -12.01 20.00
N GLY A 235 -7.07 -12.35 19.83
CA GLY A 235 -8.06 -11.51 19.17
C GLY A 235 -7.95 -11.44 17.63
N LEU A 236 -7.06 -12.21 16.99
CA LEU A 236 -6.91 -12.22 15.54
C LEU A 236 -7.05 -13.64 14.98
N GLU A 237 -8.08 -13.88 14.20
CA GLU A 237 -8.24 -15.09 13.39
C GLU A 237 -7.44 -14.97 12.10
N VAL A 238 -6.52 -15.91 11.85
CA VAL A 238 -5.65 -15.88 10.67
C VAL A 238 -5.98 -17.03 9.74
N ILE A 239 -6.40 -16.70 8.52
CA ILE A 239 -6.70 -17.64 7.44
C ILE A 239 -5.49 -17.69 6.52
N GLY A 240 -4.77 -18.80 6.52
CA GLY A 240 -3.61 -19.03 5.67
C GLY A 240 -4.01 -19.63 4.32
N VAL A 241 -3.71 -18.93 3.22
CA VAL A 241 -4.04 -19.32 1.86
C VAL A 241 -2.80 -19.56 1.00
N SER A 242 -2.88 -20.48 0.04
CA SER A 242 -1.77 -20.83 -0.84
C SER A 242 -2.10 -20.60 -2.32
N LYS A 243 -3.39 -20.47 -2.65
CA LYS A 243 -3.90 -20.25 -4.01
C LYS A 243 -5.02 -19.22 -3.99
N ILE A 244 -5.20 -18.52 -5.10
CA ILE A 244 -6.27 -17.52 -5.29
C ILE A 244 -7.65 -18.12 -4.98
N ALA A 245 -7.96 -19.32 -5.45
CA ALA A 245 -9.25 -19.96 -5.19
C ALA A 245 -9.60 -20.03 -3.70
N GLN A 246 -8.62 -20.37 -2.85
CA GLN A 246 -8.80 -20.39 -1.39
C GLN A 246 -9.07 -19.00 -0.79
N ALA A 247 -8.43 -17.98 -1.35
CA ALA A 247 -8.64 -16.60 -0.90
C ALA A 247 -10.03 -16.09 -1.29
N LEU A 248 -10.53 -16.48 -2.46
CA LEU A 248 -11.88 -16.16 -2.93
C LEU A 248 -12.98 -16.89 -2.12
N GLU A 249 -12.71 -18.09 -1.65
CA GLU A 249 -13.62 -18.84 -0.77
C GLU A 249 -13.67 -18.29 0.66
N ALA A 250 -12.65 -17.52 1.06
CA ALA A 250 -12.52 -16.99 2.42
C ALA A 250 -13.24 -15.65 2.63
N ILE A 251 -13.84 -15.04 1.57
CA ILE A 251 -14.53 -13.74 1.61
C ILE A 251 -16.03 -13.83 1.37
#